data_ce4f3060ce78889d0ef5c90173a3ae52
#
_entry.id   ce4f3060ce78889d0ef5c90173a3ae52
#
_cell.length_a   1.000
_cell.length_b   1.000
_cell.length_c   1.000
_cell.angle_alpha   90.00
_cell.angle_beta   90.00
_cell.angle_gamma   90.00
#
_symmetry.space_group_name_H-M   'P 1'
#
loop_
_entity.id
_entity.type
_entity.pdbx_description
1 polymer ?
#
loop_
_entity_poly.entity_id
_entity_poly.type
_entity_poly.pdbx_seq_one_letter_code
_entity_poly.pdbx_strand_id
1 'polypeptide(L)'
;MGIHIVLDCADPQKLAEFWSKALAYEIGGFAEQWGMLKGPGDDDVMLLQRVDEPKSVKNRMHLDITTPDIEAKAKELETLGATRLTPEPLKQFNSVWITMADPEGNEFCVCKE
;
A
#
# COMPACT_ATOMS: atom_id res chain seq x y z
N MET A 1 19.83 10.10 -8.64
CA MET A 1 18.58 9.83 -9.38
C MET A 1 17.79 8.77 -8.68
N GLY A 2 16.51 9.00 -8.40
CA GLY A 2 15.68 8.06 -7.69
C GLY A 2 14.28 7.94 -8.30
N ILE A 3 13.45 7.10 -7.71
CA ILE A 3 12.06 6.91 -8.13
C ILE A 3 11.18 7.22 -6.95
N HIS A 4 10.18 8.07 -7.15
CA HIS A 4 9.12 8.25 -6.17
C HIS A 4 7.89 7.46 -6.61
N ILE A 5 7.19 6.86 -5.65
CA ILE A 5 5.93 6.18 -5.91
C ILE A 5 4.83 7.20 -5.64
N VAL A 6 3.95 7.39 -6.62
CA VAL A 6 2.80 8.28 -6.46
C VAL A 6 1.54 7.44 -6.59
N LEU A 7 0.68 7.50 -5.57
CA LEU A 7 -0.57 6.78 -5.53
C LEU A 7 -1.72 7.78 -5.54
N ASP A 8 -2.59 7.65 -6.52
CA ASP A 8 -3.78 8.49 -6.61
C ASP A 8 -4.83 8.04 -5.59
N CYS A 9 -5.55 8.99 -5.05
CA CYS A 9 -6.52 8.68 -3.98
C CYS A 9 -7.61 9.75 -3.90
N ALA A 10 -8.67 9.43 -3.17
CA ALA A 10 -9.72 10.39 -2.87
C ALA A 10 -9.41 11.20 -1.61
N ASP A 11 -8.80 10.56 -0.60
CA ASP A 11 -8.55 11.19 0.70
C ASP A 11 -7.11 10.90 1.14
N PRO A 12 -6.16 11.81 0.83
CA PRO A 12 -4.76 11.59 1.17
C PRO A 12 -4.51 11.41 2.67
N GLN A 13 -5.26 12.10 3.53
CA GLN A 13 -5.04 11.99 4.98
C GLN A 13 -5.38 10.61 5.50
N LYS A 14 -6.54 10.08 5.13
CA LYS A 14 -6.94 8.74 5.54
C LYS A 14 -6.01 7.68 4.94
N LEU A 15 -5.67 7.82 3.67
CA LEU A 15 -4.82 6.84 3.01
C LEU A 15 -3.41 6.88 3.56
N ALA A 16 -2.90 8.05 3.93
CA ALA A 16 -1.59 8.19 4.57
C ALA A 16 -1.54 7.45 5.90
N GLU A 17 -2.61 7.50 6.69
CA GLU A 17 -2.66 6.78 7.97
C GLU A 17 -2.52 5.28 7.74
N PHE A 18 -3.20 4.76 6.72
CA PHE A 18 -3.09 3.34 6.40
C PHE A 18 -1.66 2.98 5.98
N TRP A 19 -1.13 3.65 4.95
CA TRP A 19 0.17 3.27 4.40
C TRP A 19 1.33 3.56 5.35
N SER A 20 1.22 4.60 6.18
CA SER A 20 2.20 4.87 7.23
C SER A 20 2.37 3.67 8.15
N LYS A 21 1.27 3.09 8.59
CA LYS A 21 1.30 1.93 9.48
C LYS A 21 1.66 0.64 8.73
N ALA A 22 1.13 0.47 7.52
CA ALA A 22 1.40 -0.71 6.71
C ALA A 22 2.88 -0.86 6.37
N LEU A 23 3.56 0.24 6.08
CA LEU A 23 4.96 0.25 5.67
C LEU A 23 5.91 0.66 6.80
N ALA A 24 5.41 1.11 7.93
CA ALA A 24 6.19 1.73 9.00
C ALA A 24 6.95 2.96 8.49
N TYR A 25 6.29 3.76 7.66
CA TYR A 25 6.81 5.03 7.16
C TYR A 25 6.24 6.18 7.99
N GLU A 26 6.99 7.27 8.07
CA GLU A 26 6.53 8.48 8.76
C GLU A 26 5.70 9.34 7.81
N ILE A 27 4.64 9.97 8.35
CA ILE A 27 3.89 10.96 7.60
C ILE A 27 4.71 12.24 7.57
N GLY A 28 5.07 12.68 6.36
CA GLY A 28 5.90 13.88 6.17
C GLY A 28 5.11 15.17 6.11
N GLY A 29 3.80 15.09 5.87
CA GLY A 29 2.93 16.25 5.84
C GLY A 29 1.98 16.25 4.66
N PHE A 30 1.14 17.30 4.62
CA PHE A 30 0.13 17.49 3.58
C PHE A 30 0.19 18.92 3.08
N ALA A 31 0.00 19.09 1.77
CA ALA A 31 -0.05 20.41 1.14
C ALA A 31 -0.95 20.33 -0.08
N GLU A 32 -2.01 21.13 -0.12
CA GLU A 32 -2.97 21.16 -1.22
C GLU A 32 -3.53 19.75 -1.49
N GLN A 33 -3.34 19.21 -2.72
CA GLN A 33 -3.83 17.87 -3.06
C GLN A 33 -2.88 16.75 -2.68
N TRP A 34 -1.75 17.07 -2.04
CA TRP A 34 -0.67 16.10 -1.81
C TRP A 34 -0.55 15.66 -0.36
N GLY A 35 -0.20 14.37 -0.18
CA GLY A 35 0.31 13.86 1.08
C GLY A 35 1.65 13.21 0.83
N MET A 36 2.50 13.13 1.86
CA MET A 36 3.83 12.54 1.73
C MET A 36 4.13 11.60 2.88
N LEU A 37 4.67 10.43 2.56
CA LEU A 37 5.20 9.47 3.51
C LEU A 37 6.69 9.32 3.25
N LYS A 38 7.46 9.20 4.32
CA LYS A 38 8.92 9.05 4.25
C LYS A 38 9.35 7.76 4.93
N GLY A 39 10.14 6.97 4.21
CA GLY A 39 10.74 5.76 4.74
C GLY A 39 12.11 6.02 5.33
N PRO A 40 12.84 4.94 5.70
CA PRO A 40 14.12 5.07 6.36
C PRO A 40 15.25 5.59 5.47
N GLY A 41 15.15 5.42 4.15
CA GLY A 41 16.16 5.93 3.22
C GLY A 41 15.80 7.30 2.71
N ASP A 42 16.80 8.07 2.27
CA ASP A 42 16.59 9.42 1.77
C ASP A 42 15.65 9.47 0.56
N ASP A 43 15.68 8.42 -0.26
CA ASP A 43 14.87 8.33 -1.47
C ASP A 43 13.58 7.51 -1.27
N ASP A 44 13.31 7.04 -0.04
CA ASP A 44 12.12 6.26 0.25
C ASP A 44 10.94 7.21 0.49
N VAL A 45 10.32 7.64 -0.60
CA VAL A 45 9.21 8.58 -0.55
C VAL A 45 8.02 8.01 -1.29
N MET A 46 6.86 8.05 -0.64
CA MET A 46 5.58 7.74 -1.26
C MET A 46 4.71 8.98 -1.22
N LEU A 47 4.26 9.42 -2.36
CA LEU A 47 3.35 10.56 -2.46
C LEU A 47 1.93 10.06 -2.68
N LEU A 48 0.98 10.76 -2.06
CA LEU A 48 -0.43 10.51 -2.26
C LEU A 48 -1.01 11.74 -2.94
N GLN A 49 -1.69 11.55 -4.05
CA GLN A 49 -2.24 12.66 -4.81
C GLN A 49 -3.76 12.54 -4.89
N ARG A 50 -4.45 13.57 -4.42
CA ARG A 50 -5.90 13.59 -4.53
C ARG A 50 -6.31 13.78 -5.99
N VAL A 51 -7.19 12.89 -6.46
CA VAL A 51 -7.78 12.96 -7.81
C VAL A 51 -9.28 12.79 -7.69
N ASP A 52 -10.00 13.19 -8.74
CA ASP A 52 -11.47 13.10 -8.74
C ASP A 52 -11.96 11.72 -9.20
N GLU A 53 -11.16 11.02 -9.99
CA GLU A 53 -11.54 9.72 -10.55
C GLU A 53 -11.39 8.62 -9.50
N PRO A 54 -12.47 7.84 -9.21
CA PRO A 54 -12.35 6.73 -8.27
C PRO A 54 -11.61 5.55 -8.90
N LYS A 55 -11.06 4.69 -8.02
CA LYS A 55 -10.46 3.43 -8.44
C LYS A 55 -11.57 2.51 -8.97
N SER A 56 -11.52 2.11 -10.22
CA SER A 56 -12.56 1.28 -10.83
C SER A 56 -12.03 0.05 -11.57
N VAL A 57 -10.79 0.09 -12.06
CA VAL A 57 -10.20 -1.03 -12.81
C VAL A 57 -9.01 -1.58 -12.04
N LYS A 58 -8.56 -2.78 -12.43
CA LYS A 58 -7.40 -3.39 -11.81
C LYS A 58 -6.16 -2.52 -12.01
N ASN A 59 -5.33 -2.44 -10.97
CA ASN A 59 -4.04 -1.74 -11.05
C ASN A 59 -3.14 -2.40 -12.09
N ARG A 60 -2.44 -1.59 -12.85
CA ARG A 60 -1.39 -2.08 -13.75
C ARG A 60 -0.05 -2.17 -13.04
N MET A 61 0.11 -1.46 -11.94
CA MET A 61 1.24 -1.58 -11.02
C MET A 61 0.72 -1.82 -9.63
N HIS A 62 1.48 -2.54 -8.82
CA HIS A 62 1.13 -2.75 -7.42
C HIS A 62 2.40 -2.82 -6.58
N LEU A 63 2.24 -2.66 -5.27
CA LEU A 63 3.32 -2.80 -4.32
C LEU A 63 3.31 -4.20 -3.74
N ASP A 64 4.49 -4.73 -3.45
CA ASP A 64 4.65 -5.97 -2.70
C ASP A 64 5.24 -5.63 -1.34
N ILE A 65 4.51 -5.98 -0.28
CA ILE A 65 5.04 -5.89 1.09
C ILE A 65 5.64 -7.26 1.40
N THR A 66 6.95 -7.31 1.65
CA THR A 66 7.60 -8.58 1.99
C THR A 66 7.64 -8.75 3.51
N THR A 67 7.34 -9.96 3.97
CA THR A 67 7.25 -10.26 5.39
C THR A 67 7.53 -11.75 5.62
N PRO A 68 8.08 -12.13 6.79
CA PRO A 68 8.25 -13.55 7.10
C PRO A 68 6.94 -14.29 7.35
N ASP A 69 5.88 -13.60 7.77
CA ASP A 69 4.59 -14.23 8.08
C ASP A 69 3.46 -13.48 7.38
N ILE A 70 3.07 -13.98 6.20
CA ILE A 70 2.05 -13.30 5.37
C ILE A 70 0.66 -13.32 6.02
N GLU A 71 0.30 -14.38 6.76
CA GLU A 71 -1.02 -14.42 7.41
C GLU A 71 -1.11 -13.41 8.55
N ALA A 72 -0.08 -13.30 9.36
CA ALA A 72 -0.05 -12.32 10.46
C ALA A 72 -0.10 -10.90 9.90
N LYS A 73 0.65 -10.63 8.84
CA LYS A 73 0.66 -9.30 8.21
C LYS A 73 -0.70 -8.98 7.60
N ALA A 74 -1.31 -9.93 6.91
CA ALA A 74 -2.63 -9.73 6.32
C ALA A 74 -3.67 -9.37 7.38
N LYS A 75 -3.66 -10.05 8.53
CA LYS A 75 -4.58 -9.75 9.63
C LYS A 75 -4.35 -8.35 10.19
N GLU A 76 -3.09 -7.98 10.38
CA GLU A 76 -2.73 -6.63 10.82
C GLU A 76 -3.29 -5.59 9.86
N LEU A 77 -3.09 -5.79 8.56
CA LEU A 77 -3.56 -4.82 7.55
C LEU A 77 -5.07 -4.75 7.48
N GLU A 78 -5.77 -5.86 7.70
CA GLU A 78 -7.23 -5.85 7.77
C GLU A 78 -7.72 -4.98 8.93
N THR A 79 -7.03 -4.99 10.07
CA THR A 79 -7.41 -4.10 11.18
C THR A 79 -7.17 -2.63 10.84
N LEU A 80 -6.33 -2.34 9.86
CA LEU A 80 -6.05 -0.97 9.41
C LEU A 80 -6.99 -0.53 8.28
N GLY A 81 -7.86 -1.42 7.80
CA GLY A 81 -8.84 -1.08 6.77
C GLY A 81 -8.61 -1.74 5.42
N ALA A 82 -7.61 -2.59 5.28
CA ALA A 82 -7.40 -3.32 4.04
C ALA A 82 -8.41 -4.46 3.90
N THR A 83 -8.62 -4.88 2.66
CA THR A 83 -9.48 -6.01 2.33
C THR A 83 -8.65 -7.11 1.70
N ARG A 84 -8.82 -8.33 2.20
CA ARG A 84 -8.18 -9.51 1.60
C ARG A 84 -8.97 -9.94 0.38
N LEU A 85 -8.31 -10.04 -0.78
CA LEU A 85 -8.97 -10.39 -2.04
C LEU A 85 -8.88 -11.89 -2.36
N THR A 86 -7.85 -12.58 -1.85
CA THR A 86 -7.70 -14.02 -2.08
C THR A 86 -7.90 -14.76 -0.76
N PRO A 87 -8.91 -15.67 -0.67
CA PRO A 87 -9.17 -16.40 0.59
C PRO A 87 -8.01 -17.29 1.00
N GLU A 88 -7.28 -17.85 0.02
CA GLU A 88 -6.10 -18.68 0.27
C GLU A 88 -4.88 -18.02 -0.36
N PRO A 89 -3.67 -18.19 0.21
CA PRO A 89 -2.46 -17.69 -0.43
C PRO A 89 -2.27 -18.27 -1.81
N LEU A 90 -1.77 -17.45 -2.72
CA LEU A 90 -1.42 -17.87 -4.07
C LEU A 90 0.02 -18.34 -4.07
N LYS A 91 0.30 -19.36 -4.87
CA LYS A 91 1.64 -19.95 -4.98
C LYS A 91 2.02 -20.08 -6.44
N GLN A 92 3.22 -19.61 -6.78
CA GLN A 92 3.74 -19.78 -8.11
C GLN A 92 5.27 -19.80 -8.03
N PHE A 93 5.90 -20.81 -8.63
CA PHE A 93 7.34 -21.05 -8.50
C PHE A 93 7.70 -21.16 -7.01
N ASN A 94 8.59 -20.32 -6.51
CA ASN A 94 8.96 -20.31 -5.10
C ASN A 94 8.31 -19.15 -4.34
N SER A 95 7.34 -18.47 -4.95
CA SER A 95 6.67 -17.32 -4.36
C SER A 95 5.33 -17.72 -3.75
N VAL A 96 5.05 -17.14 -2.57
CA VAL A 96 3.75 -17.29 -1.89
C VAL A 96 3.29 -15.90 -1.49
N TRP A 97 2.05 -15.54 -1.82
CA TRP A 97 1.54 -14.21 -1.52
C TRP A 97 0.03 -14.20 -1.31
N ILE A 98 -0.44 -13.11 -0.70
CA ILE A 98 -1.86 -12.79 -0.55
C ILE A 98 -2.11 -11.49 -1.27
N THR A 99 -3.12 -11.43 -2.13
CA THR A 99 -3.53 -10.18 -2.77
C THR A 99 -4.55 -9.47 -1.89
N MET A 100 -4.33 -8.19 -1.66
CA MET A 100 -5.18 -7.35 -0.81
C MET A 100 -5.51 -6.04 -1.53
N ALA A 101 -6.44 -5.30 -0.98
CA ALA A 101 -6.75 -3.95 -1.43
C ALA A 101 -6.66 -2.99 -0.25
N ASP A 102 -6.14 -1.78 -0.49
CA ASP A 102 -6.09 -0.74 0.52
C ASP A 102 -7.50 -0.13 0.73
N PRO A 103 -7.67 0.80 1.69
CA PRO A 103 -9.00 1.37 1.96
C PRO A 103 -9.66 2.07 0.76
N GLU A 104 -8.92 2.40 -0.27
CA GLU A 104 -9.47 2.99 -1.49
C GLU A 104 -9.54 2.00 -2.66
N GLY A 105 -9.29 0.72 -2.42
CA GLY A 105 -9.40 -0.31 -3.44
C GLY A 105 -8.14 -0.53 -4.27
N ASN A 106 -7.02 0.11 -3.92
CA ASN A 106 -5.76 -0.13 -4.63
C ASN A 106 -5.20 -1.49 -4.26
N GLU A 107 -4.92 -2.30 -5.26
CA GLU A 107 -4.42 -3.65 -5.05
C GLU A 107 -2.93 -3.65 -4.71
N PHE A 108 -2.56 -4.50 -3.78
CA PHE A 108 -1.17 -4.75 -3.40
C PHE A 108 -1.04 -6.20 -2.93
N CYS A 109 0.18 -6.67 -2.79
CA CYS A 109 0.43 -8.04 -2.37
C CYS A 109 1.24 -8.09 -1.09
N VAL A 110 0.95 -9.09 -0.26
CA VAL A 110 1.74 -9.44 0.91
C VAL A 110 2.49 -10.71 0.56
N CYS A 111 3.80 -10.61 0.44
CA CYS A 111 4.64 -11.67 -0.10
C CYS A 111 5.59 -12.23 0.95
N LYS A 112 5.79 -13.54 0.91
CA LYS A 112 6.73 -14.18 1.82
C LYS A 112 8.17 -13.86 1.42
N GLU A 113 8.96 -13.47 2.41
CA GLU A 113 10.40 -13.25 2.23
C GLU A 113 11.13 -14.53 1.85
#